data_bfbf7e0f4a8b2bfdea0ea193b4cc83d6
#
_entry.id   bfbf7e0f4a8b2bfdea0ea193b4cc83d6
#
_cell.length_a   1.000
_cell.length_b   1.000
_cell.length_c   1.000
_cell.angle_alpha   90.00
_cell.angle_beta   90.00
_cell.angle_gamma   90.00
#
_symmetry.space_group_name_H-M   'P 1'
#
loop_
_entity.id
_entity.type
_entity.pdbx_description
1 polymer ?
#
loop_
_entity_poly.entity_id
_entity_poly.type
_entity_poly.pdbx_seq_one_letter_code
_entity_poly.pdbx_strand_id
1 'polypeptide(L)'
;MTLTSGFALASAGVASVVGNSAQNDEGTVSRESIVIREGTEEETTAYVTTADAEGPTAVVVGGMHGNEVAGYTAAGRIAEWTIDAGTLVAIPEANAAAIDRGTRNDAEGNNLNRQFPESETPDTELARAIWDVVSEYDPDVIVDLHESTGIYAGDPMDGVGQAIFHSAGEAATDAAADAADYVTQTAVDDPEFAFEIGPFSEPETDPSGLLAHKTARDLNADGFLAETLSTDVELETRVQWHTAIVERLLEGELLLDESDTGSASDDPTGEEPSESEPDEEPADDESGDDTDDSDGEEAASNESPVARIDLLPTWRSESALEPGETVTLDASNSDDPDGELVRYEWCIGDHGSFDETGETVEVTVSADGDHPVALRVVDDDGSTDIDRLTLSTNC
;
A
#
# COMPACT_ATOMS: atom_id res chain seq x y z
N MET A 1 -37.12 -34.06 -33.99
CA MET A 1 -35.71 -33.67 -34.20
C MET A 1 -35.50 -32.41 -33.42
N THR A 2 -35.02 -32.57 -32.21
CA THR A 2 -34.74 -31.48 -31.26
C THR A 2 -33.22 -31.33 -31.19
N LEU A 3 -32.71 -30.23 -31.68
CA LEU A 3 -31.31 -29.85 -31.59
C LEU A 3 -31.08 -29.19 -30.23
N THR A 4 -30.34 -29.86 -29.36
CA THR A 4 -29.80 -29.30 -28.12
C THR A 4 -28.45 -28.64 -28.43
N SER A 5 -28.39 -27.32 -28.35
CA SER A 5 -27.13 -26.57 -28.40
C SER A 5 -26.49 -26.65 -27.02
N GLY A 6 -25.36 -27.37 -26.96
CA GLY A 6 -24.51 -27.35 -25.77
C GLY A 6 -23.65 -26.06 -25.73
N PHE A 7 -23.84 -25.28 -24.71
CA PHE A 7 -22.90 -24.21 -24.36
C PHE A 7 -21.72 -24.88 -23.63
N ALA A 8 -20.54 -24.72 -24.18
CA ALA A 8 -19.30 -25.01 -23.48
C ALA A 8 -18.96 -23.79 -22.61
N LEU A 9 -19.09 -23.94 -21.31
CA LEU A 9 -18.53 -23.00 -20.33
C LEU A 9 -17.00 -23.19 -20.35
N ALA A 10 -16.29 -22.14 -20.75
CA ALA A 10 -14.87 -22.04 -20.50
C ALA A 10 -14.69 -21.85 -18.99
N SER A 11 -14.01 -22.78 -18.34
CA SER A 11 -13.68 -22.69 -16.93
C SER A 11 -12.61 -21.60 -16.74
N ALA A 12 -13.04 -20.44 -16.26
CA ALA A 12 -12.15 -19.52 -15.57
C ALA A 12 -11.61 -20.23 -14.31
N GLY A 13 -10.36 -19.95 -13.95
CA GLY A 13 -9.64 -20.62 -12.88
C GLY A 13 -10.45 -20.64 -11.59
N VAL A 14 -10.64 -21.85 -11.05
CA VAL A 14 -11.33 -22.05 -9.78
C VAL A 14 -10.45 -21.56 -8.63
N ALA A 15 -10.96 -20.56 -7.90
CA ALA A 15 -10.43 -20.22 -6.59
C ALA A 15 -10.70 -21.38 -5.63
N SER A 16 -9.65 -21.89 -4.96
CA SER A 16 -9.81 -22.90 -3.92
C SER A 16 -10.05 -22.23 -2.59
N VAL A 17 -11.25 -22.37 -2.04
CA VAL A 17 -11.60 -21.85 -0.71
C VAL A 17 -11.21 -22.88 0.35
N VAL A 18 -10.34 -22.49 1.27
CA VAL A 18 -10.00 -23.29 2.45
C VAL A 18 -10.56 -22.62 3.69
N GLY A 19 -11.70 -23.10 4.19
CA GLY A 19 -12.35 -22.57 5.39
C GLY A 19 -11.76 -23.16 6.66
N ASN A 20 -11.45 -22.31 7.64
CA ASN A 20 -11.11 -22.70 9.01
C ASN A 20 -11.89 -21.82 9.99
N SER A 21 -12.71 -22.46 10.85
CA SER A 21 -13.48 -21.74 11.86
C SER A 21 -12.73 -21.80 13.19
N ALA A 22 -12.25 -20.67 13.68
CA ALA A 22 -11.67 -20.52 15.01
C ALA A 22 -12.71 -19.86 15.93
N GLN A 23 -13.09 -20.55 17.01
CA GLN A 23 -13.96 -20.00 18.05
C GLN A 23 -13.08 -19.46 19.19
N ASN A 24 -13.04 -18.15 19.35
CA ASN A 24 -12.64 -17.48 20.58
C ASN A 24 -13.87 -16.79 21.17
N ASP A 25 -13.93 -16.69 22.49
CA ASP A 25 -15.10 -16.28 23.29
C ASP A 25 -15.40 -14.74 23.23
N GLU A 26 -14.86 -14.03 22.24
CA GLU A 26 -15.13 -12.63 21.94
C GLU A 26 -15.41 -12.54 20.45
N GLY A 27 -16.67 -12.36 20.06
CA GLY A 27 -17.16 -12.23 18.69
C GLY A 27 -16.82 -13.42 17.78
N THR A 28 -17.82 -14.12 17.25
CA THR A 28 -17.55 -15.24 16.35
C THR A 28 -17.27 -14.67 14.96
N VAL A 29 -16.02 -14.76 14.49
CA VAL A 29 -15.67 -14.44 13.11
C VAL A 29 -15.40 -15.72 12.33
N SER A 30 -15.82 -15.77 11.08
CA SER A 30 -15.38 -16.78 10.12
C SER A 30 -14.19 -16.24 9.33
N ARG A 31 -13.22 -17.12 9.03
CA ARG A 31 -12.05 -16.79 8.23
C ARG A 31 -11.91 -17.77 7.09
N GLU A 32 -11.67 -17.25 5.91
CA GLU A 32 -11.37 -18.02 4.72
C GLU A 32 -10.26 -17.34 3.91
N SER A 33 -9.70 -18.06 2.95
CA SER A 33 -8.70 -17.51 2.04
C SER A 33 -9.00 -17.93 0.61
N ILE A 34 -8.72 -17.04 -0.32
CA ILE A 34 -8.92 -17.21 -1.75
C ILE A 34 -7.54 -17.12 -2.41
N VAL A 35 -7.11 -18.20 -3.04
CA VAL A 35 -5.86 -18.19 -3.81
C VAL A 35 -6.11 -17.56 -5.18
N ILE A 36 -5.38 -16.50 -5.47
CA ILE A 36 -5.43 -15.76 -6.73
C ILE A 36 -4.28 -16.28 -7.60
N ARG A 37 -4.52 -16.61 -8.87
CA ARG A 37 -3.51 -17.09 -9.83
C ARG A 37 -2.79 -18.38 -9.39
N GLU A 38 -3.50 -19.32 -8.73
CA GLU A 38 -2.95 -20.57 -8.19
C GLU A 38 -2.00 -21.28 -9.17
N GLY A 39 -0.80 -21.63 -8.71
CA GLY A 39 0.21 -22.38 -9.46
C GLY A 39 0.98 -21.57 -10.51
N THR A 40 0.88 -20.24 -10.49
CA THR A 40 1.70 -19.34 -11.32
C THR A 40 2.73 -18.58 -10.48
N GLU A 41 3.64 -17.87 -11.11
CA GLU A 41 4.58 -16.96 -10.41
C GLU A 41 3.88 -15.75 -9.80
N GLU A 42 2.65 -15.45 -10.25
CA GLU A 42 1.79 -14.38 -9.75
C GLU A 42 0.80 -14.87 -8.67
N GLU A 43 1.05 -16.05 -8.08
CA GLU A 43 0.16 -16.59 -7.04
C GLU A 43 0.20 -15.71 -5.80
N THR A 44 -0.97 -15.21 -5.39
CA THR A 44 -1.16 -14.46 -4.15
C THR A 44 -2.45 -14.90 -3.45
N THR A 45 -2.75 -14.31 -2.28
CA THR A 45 -3.88 -14.74 -1.46
C THR A 45 -4.68 -13.54 -0.95
N ALA A 46 -6.00 -13.60 -1.12
CA ALA A 46 -6.93 -12.74 -0.40
C ALA A 46 -7.41 -13.46 0.89
N TYR A 47 -7.38 -12.77 1.99
CA TYR A 47 -7.87 -13.22 3.29
C TYR A 47 -9.20 -12.56 3.59
N VAL A 48 -10.20 -13.36 3.95
CA VAL A 48 -11.55 -12.88 4.21
C VAL A 48 -11.92 -13.17 5.66
N THR A 49 -12.26 -12.13 6.39
CA THR A 49 -12.81 -12.22 7.75
C THR A 49 -14.23 -11.69 7.72
N THR A 50 -15.19 -12.48 8.19
CA THR A 50 -16.61 -12.09 8.26
C THR A 50 -17.10 -12.22 9.69
N ALA A 51 -17.68 -11.17 10.23
CA ALA A 51 -18.32 -11.15 11.55
C ALA A 51 -19.73 -11.74 11.49
N ASP A 52 -20.25 -12.15 12.65
CA ASP A 52 -21.64 -12.62 12.78
C ASP A 52 -22.65 -11.46 12.61
N ALA A 53 -22.25 -10.23 12.95
CA ALA A 53 -23.09 -9.05 12.78
C ALA A 53 -23.04 -8.54 11.33
N GLU A 54 -24.20 -8.13 10.81
CA GLU A 54 -24.28 -7.47 9.51
C GLU A 54 -23.56 -6.12 9.57
N GLY A 55 -22.85 -5.76 8.52
CA GLY A 55 -22.11 -4.52 8.37
C GLY A 55 -21.58 -4.35 6.95
N PRO A 56 -20.82 -3.29 6.69
CA PRO A 56 -20.24 -3.03 5.38
C PRO A 56 -19.14 -4.03 5.01
N THR A 57 -18.78 -4.03 3.74
CA THR A 57 -17.62 -4.75 3.22
C THR A 57 -16.47 -3.79 2.94
N ALA A 58 -15.32 -4.06 3.53
CA ALA A 58 -14.10 -3.33 3.26
C ALA A 58 -13.07 -4.20 2.55
N VAL A 59 -12.38 -3.62 1.58
CA VAL A 59 -11.22 -4.22 0.92
C VAL A 59 -9.97 -3.42 1.27
N VAL A 60 -8.93 -4.09 1.75
CA VAL A 60 -7.62 -3.48 2.02
C VAL A 60 -6.58 -4.18 1.17
N VAL A 61 -5.84 -3.42 0.39
CA VAL A 61 -4.82 -3.94 -0.52
C VAL A 61 -3.46 -3.35 -0.16
N GLY A 62 -2.43 -4.17 -0.23
CA GLY A 62 -1.05 -3.76 -0.16
C GLY A 62 -0.22 -4.50 -1.21
N GLY A 63 0.98 -4.03 -1.46
CA GLY A 63 1.90 -4.70 -2.36
C GLY A 63 1.52 -4.64 -3.85
N MET A 64 0.83 -3.59 -4.27
CA MET A 64 0.67 -3.27 -5.68
C MET A 64 2.03 -3.05 -6.34
N HIS A 65 2.96 -2.48 -5.59
CA HIS A 65 4.37 -2.37 -5.94
C HIS A 65 5.21 -3.16 -4.94
N GLY A 66 6.15 -3.95 -5.41
CA GLY A 66 6.88 -4.89 -4.58
C GLY A 66 7.95 -4.25 -3.69
N ASN A 67 8.34 -3.02 -3.97
CA ASN A 67 9.27 -2.23 -3.17
C ASN A 67 8.62 -1.39 -2.06
N GLU A 68 7.30 -1.40 -1.94
CA GLU A 68 6.55 -0.62 -0.95
C GLU A 68 6.24 -1.46 0.30
N VAL A 69 7.30 -1.70 1.10
CA VAL A 69 7.33 -2.70 2.18
C VAL A 69 6.32 -2.43 3.29
N ALA A 70 6.11 -1.15 3.66
CA ALA A 70 5.20 -0.82 4.74
C ALA A 70 3.75 -1.11 4.36
N GLY A 71 3.35 -0.84 3.11
CA GLY A 71 1.99 -1.08 2.63
C GLY A 71 1.60 -2.56 2.73
N TYR A 72 2.42 -3.46 2.17
CA TYR A 72 2.08 -4.89 2.23
C TYR A 72 2.25 -5.50 3.63
N THR A 73 3.17 -4.98 4.45
CA THR A 73 3.32 -5.43 5.83
C THR A 73 2.11 -5.02 6.67
N ALA A 74 1.63 -3.79 6.51
CA ALA A 74 0.43 -3.31 7.20
C ALA A 74 -0.82 -4.11 6.76
N ALA A 75 -1.01 -4.31 5.45
CA ALA A 75 -2.11 -5.12 4.94
C ALA A 75 -2.06 -6.57 5.48
N GLY A 76 -0.86 -7.15 5.63
CA GLY A 76 -0.68 -8.47 6.26
C GLY A 76 -1.10 -8.50 7.73
N ARG A 77 -0.82 -7.44 8.49
CA ARG A 77 -1.30 -7.33 9.89
C ARG A 77 -2.82 -7.14 9.95
N ILE A 78 -3.37 -6.34 9.04
CA ILE A 78 -4.81 -6.09 8.93
C ILE A 78 -5.57 -7.37 8.54
N ALA A 79 -4.99 -8.25 7.73
CA ALA A 79 -5.56 -9.55 7.39
C ALA A 79 -5.82 -10.45 8.61
N GLU A 80 -5.13 -10.20 9.74
CA GLU A 80 -5.30 -10.94 10.99
C GLU A 80 -6.30 -10.28 11.96
N TRP A 81 -6.86 -9.13 11.61
CA TRP A 81 -7.79 -8.42 12.48
C TRP A 81 -9.07 -9.23 12.75
N THR A 82 -9.60 -9.07 13.94
CA THR A 82 -10.97 -9.44 14.28
C THR A 82 -11.83 -8.20 14.10
N ILE A 83 -12.95 -8.35 13.42
CA ILE A 83 -13.92 -7.30 13.17
C ILE A 83 -15.22 -7.58 13.91
N ASP A 84 -15.96 -6.54 14.26
CA ASP A 84 -17.19 -6.63 15.04
C ASP A 84 -18.43 -6.77 14.14
N ALA A 85 -18.38 -6.23 12.93
CA ALA A 85 -19.46 -6.28 11.96
C ALA A 85 -18.93 -6.39 10.53
N GLY A 86 -19.75 -6.88 9.61
CA GLY A 86 -19.47 -6.87 8.17
C GLY A 86 -18.41 -7.87 7.71
N THR A 87 -17.69 -7.49 6.65
CA THR A 87 -16.68 -8.34 6.01
C THR A 87 -15.43 -7.50 5.68
N LEU A 88 -14.27 -8.03 6.05
CA LEU A 88 -12.95 -7.51 5.69
C LEU A 88 -12.28 -8.46 4.71
N VAL A 89 -11.92 -7.96 3.54
CA VAL A 89 -11.10 -8.65 2.53
C VAL A 89 -9.74 -7.98 2.47
N ALA A 90 -8.69 -8.68 2.85
CA ALA A 90 -7.32 -8.17 2.77
C ALA A 90 -6.51 -8.90 1.69
N ILE A 91 -5.85 -8.16 0.82
CA ILE A 91 -4.91 -8.68 -0.21
C ILE A 91 -3.53 -8.07 0.09
N PRO A 92 -2.73 -8.68 0.98
CA PRO A 92 -1.49 -8.06 1.44
C PRO A 92 -0.41 -7.95 0.35
N GLU A 93 -0.31 -8.99 -0.48
CA GLU A 93 0.78 -9.13 -1.45
C GLU A 93 0.21 -9.18 -2.88
N ALA A 94 -0.47 -8.09 -3.29
CA ALA A 94 -1.18 -8.05 -4.58
C ALA A 94 -0.28 -8.41 -5.77
N ASN A 95 0.99 -8.01 -5.75
CA ASN A 95 2.02 -8.35 -6.75
C ASN A 95 3.16 -9.15 -6.11
N ALA A 96 2.84 -10.37 -5.65
CA ALA A 96 3.80 -11.23 -4.98
C ALA A 96 5.11 -11.43 -5.78
N ALA A 97 5.01 -11.50 -7.10
CA ALA A 97 6.17 -11.63 -7.97
C ALA A 97 7.08 -10.37 -7.98
N ALA A 98 6.53 -9.18 -7.83
CA ALA A 98 7.31 -7.95 -7.67
C ALA A 98 7.89 -7.82 -6.26
N ILE A 99 7.14 -8.24 -5.24
CA ILE A 99 7.59 -8.29 -3.83
C ILE A 99 8.80 -9.21 -3.69
N ASP A 100 8.74 -10.43 -4.26
CA ASP A 100 9.85 -11.39 -4.23
C ASP A 100 11.15 -10.85 -4.87
N ARG A 101 11.03 -9.86 -5.74
CA ARG A 101 12.18 -9.19 -6.37
C ARG A 101 12.53 -7.86 -5.71
N GLY A 102 11.70 -7.35 -4.81
CA GLY A 102 11.84 -6.01 -4.25
C GLY A 102 11.71 -4.89 -5.30
N THR A 103 10.99 -5.14 -6.40
CA THR A 103 10.85 -4.18 -7.50
C THR A 103 9.46 -3.56 -7.56
N ARG A 104 9.36 -2.31 -8.02
CA ARG A 104 8.06 -1.65 -8.19
C ARG A 104 7.14 -2.42 -9.11
N ASN A 105 7.64 -2.82 -10.27
CA ASN A 105 6.90 -3.43 -11.36
C ASN A 105 7.12 -4.95 -11.45
N ASP A 106 6.34 -5.64 -12.29
CA ASP A 106 6.55 -7.04 -12.60
C ASP A 106 7.83 -7.26 -13.46
N ALA A 107 8.14 -8.52 -13.78
CA ALA A 107 9.34 -8.87 -14.55
C ALA A 107 9.32 -8.33 -16.00
N GLU A 108 8.15 -8.04 -16.51
CA GLU A 108 7.88 -7.46 -17.82
C GLU A 108 7.91 -5.94 -17.82
N GLY A 109 8.04 -5.31 -16.62
CA GLY A 109 8.04 -3.86 -16.43
C GLY A 109 6.64 -3.25 -16.31
N ASN A 110 5.58 -4.07 -16.19
CA ASN A 110 4.22 -3.54 -16.05
C ASN A 110 3.97 -3.08 -14.62
N ASN A 111 3.51 -1.86 -14.46
CA ASN A 111 2.99 -1.35 -13.20
C ASN A 111 1.58 -1.91 -12.96
N LEU A 112 1.41 -2.77 -11.96
CA LEU A 112 0.12 -3.39 -11.65
C LEU A 112 -0.97 -2.34 -11.37
N ASN A 113 -0.64 -1.27 -10.64
CA ASN A 113 -1.59 -0.19 -10.33
C ASN A 113 -1.80 0.81 -11.49
N ARG A 114 -1.63 0.33 -12.73
CA ARG A 114 -2.02 0.98 -14.00
C ARG A 114 -2.83 0.04 -14.89
N GLN A 115 -3.15 -1.17 -14.39
CA GLN A 115 -3.81 -2.22 -15.16
C GLN A 115 -5.31 -2.34 -14.89
N PHE A 116 -5.91 -1.35 -14.20
CA PHE A 116 -7.32 -1.33 -13.81
C PHE A 116 -8.10 -0.18 -14.47
N PRO A 117 -8.23 -0.15 -15.83
CA PRO A 117 -8.95 0.90 -16.50
C PRO A 117 -10.42 0.92 -16.05
N GLU A 118 -10.96 2.13 -15.83
CA GLU A 118 -12.33 2.33 -15.39
C GLU A 118 -13.33 1.92 -16.47
N SER A 119 -14.44 1.30 -16.07
CA SER A 119 -15.50 0.81 -16.97
C SER A 119 -15.05 -0.22 -18.01
N GLU A 120 -13.81 -0.70 -17.94
CA GLU A 120 -13.24 -1.71 -18.84
C GLU A 120 -12.72 -2.92 -18.07
N THR A 121 -12.37 -3.98 -18.79
CA THR A 121 -11.74 -5.17 -18.19
C THR A 121 -10.27 -4.86 -17.90
N PRO A 122 -9.75 -5.21 -16.72
CA PRO A 122 -8.33 -5.01 -16.42
C PRO A 122 -7.38 -5.66 -17.42
N ASP A 123 -6.23 -5.04 -17.66
CA ASP A 123 -5.38 -5.31 -18.80
C ASP A 123 -4.60 -6.63 -18.67
N THR A 124 -4.06 -6.92 -17.47
CA THR A 124 -3.28 -8.15 -17.22
C THR A 124 -4.11 -9.27 -16.60
N GLU A 125 -3.58 -10.48 -16.60
CA GLU A 125 -4.26 -11.63 -15.98
C GLU A 125 -4.29 -11.53 -14.45
N LEU A 126 -3.24 -10.99 -13.84
CA LEU A 126 -3.19 -10.73 -12.40
C LEU A 126 -4.21 -9.66 -12.01
N ALA A 127 -4.23 -8.53 -12.72
CA ALA A 127 -5.20 -7.46 -12.47
C ALA A 127 -6.65 -7.96 -12.62
N ARG A 128 -6.94 -8.79 -13.62
CA ARG A 128 -8.28 -9.40 -13.77
C ARG A 128 -8.63 -10.31 -12.60
N ALA A 129 -7.69 -11.13 -12.15
CA ALA A 129 -7.94 -12.05 -11.05
C ALA A 129 -8.15 -11.32 -9.70
N ILE A 130 -7.41 -10.23 -9.45
CA ILE A 130 -7.63 -9.35 -8.30
C ILE A 130 -9.01 -8.67 -8.41
N TRP A 131 -9.33 -8.11 -9.59
CA TRP A 131 -10.62 -7.47 -9.83
C TRP A 131 -11.80 -8.43 -9.67
N ASP A 132 -11.66 -9.69 -10.09
CA ASP A 132 -12.71 -10.72 -9.91
C ASP A 132 -13.02 -10.89 -8.40
N VAL A 133 -12.00 -10.91 -7.53
CA VAL A 133 -12.19 -10.97 -6.07
C VAL A 133 -12.84 -9.68 -5.56
N VAL A 134 -12.28 -8.52 -5.87
CA VAL A 134 -12.82 -7.22 -5.38
C VAL A 134 -14.27 -7.03 -5.82
N SER A 135 -14.59 -7.30 -7.08
CA SER A 135 -15.96 -7.13 -7.59
C SER A 135 -16.94 -8.20 -7.09
N GLU A 136 -16.48 -9.41 -6.73
CA GLU A 136 -17.34 -10.43 -6.11
C GLU A 136 -17.82 -10.01 -4.73
N TYR A 137 -16.95 -9.33 -3.96
CA TYR A 137 -17.29 -8.84 -2.62
C TYR A 137 -18.04 -7.51 -2.61
N ASP A 138 -18.09 -6.80 -3.76
CA ASP A 138 -18.85 -5.53 -3.95
C ASP A 138 -18.67 -4.56 -2.76
N PRO A 139 -17.44 -4.09 -2.49
CA PRO A 139 -17.11 -3.39 -1.27
C PRO A 139 -17.78 -2.02 -1.17
N ASP A 140 -18.13 -1.63 0.06
CA ASP A 140 -18.52 -0.27 0.42
C ASP A 140 -17.29 0.65 0.54
N VAL A 141 -16.15 0.07 0.95
CA VAL A 141 -14.88 0.80 1.17
C VAL A 141 -13.72 0.02 0.56
N ILE A 142 -12.80 0.74 -0.11
CA ILE A 142 -11.49 0.20 -0.50
C ILE A 142 -10.37 1.11 -0.02
N VAL A 143 -9.32 0.52 0.55
CA VAL A 143 -8.08 1.20 0.94
C VAL A 143 -6.89 0.52 0.26
N ASP A 144 -6.15 1.27 -0.57
CA ASP A 144 -4.93 0.81 -1.24
C ASP A 144 -3.72 1.44 -0.54
N LEU A 145 -2.77 0.63 -0.08
CA LEU A 145 -1.66 1.04 0.78
C LEU A 145 -0.36 1.11 -0.02
N HIS A 146 0.20 2.30 -0.11
CA HIS A 146 1.37 2.65 -0.90
C HIS A 146 2.45 3.39 -0.12
N GLU A 147 3.63 3.44 -0.70
CA GLU A 147 4.72 4.29 -0.23
C GLU A 147 5.25 5.14 -1.37
N SER A 148 5.64 6.37 -1.08
CA SER A 148 6.13 7.32 -2.07
C SER A 148 7.18 8.26 -1.50
N THR A 149 7.78 9.04 -2.38
CA THR A 149 8.74 10.07 -2.03
C THR A 149 8.13 11.46 -2.01
N GLY A 150 8.80 12.38 -1.31
CA GLY A 150 8.33 13.73 -1.13
C GLY A 150 7.06 13.79 -0.27
N ILE A 151 6.71 14.97 0.16
CA ILE A 151 5.53 15.20 1.01
C ILE A 151 4.51 15.97 0.19
N TYR A 152 3.30 15.44 0.13
CA TYR A 152 2.19 16.11 -0.53
C TYR A 152 1.81 17.40 0.21
N ALA A 153 1.78 18.51 -0.52
CA ALA A 153 1.43 19.83 -0.01
C ALA A 153 0.32 20.50 -0.82
N GLY A 154 -0.61 19.67 -1.34
CA GLY A 154 -1.71 20.15 -2.19
C GLY A 154 -1.35 20.18 -3.69
N ASP A 155 -0.11 19.91 -4.06
CA ASP A 155 0.36 19.76 -5.44
C ASP A 155 1.16 18.46 -5.57
N PRO A 156 0.73 17.49 -6.37
CA PRO A 156 1.46 16.23 -6.61
C PRO A 156 2.87 16.41 -7.19
N MET A 157 3.18 17.59 -7.71
CA MET A 157 4.53 17.92 -8.22
C MET A 157 5.59 17.96 -7.12
N ASP A 158 5.19 18.22 -5.87
CA ASP A 158 6.09 18.28 -4.71
C ASP A 158 6.26 16.93 -4.03
N GLY A 159 5.51 15.91 -4.44
CA GLY A 159 5.46 14.57 -3.88
C GLY A 159 4.05 14.12 -3.53
N VAL A 160 3.88 12.84 -3.26
CA VAL A 160 2.57 12.26 -2.86
C VAL A 160 2.63 11.51 -1.53
N GLY A 161 3.79 11.39 -0.89
CA GLY A 161 3.94 10.80 0.44
C GLY A 161 3.24 11.62 1.52
N GLN A 162 2.94 10.98 2.64
CA GLN A 162 2.19 11.53 3.78
C GLN A 162 0.82 12.08 3.37
N ALA A 163 0.10 11.33 2.52
CA ALA A 163 -1.19 11.73 2.02
C ALA A 163 -2.22 10.60 2.02
N ILE A 164 -3.49 10.98 2.13
CA ILE A 164 -4.63 10.11 1.89
C ILE A 164 -5.41 10.69 0.72
N PHE A 165 -5.28 10.07 -0.44
CA PHE A 165 -6.09 10.42 -1.61
C PHE A 165 -7.44 9.70 -1.51
N HIS A 166 -8.51 10.37 -1.93
CA HIS A 166 -9.87 9.86 -1.75
C HIS A 166 -10.76 10.04 -2.98
N SER A 167 -11.76 9.18 -3.10
CA SER A 167 -12.81 9.29 -4.11
C SER A 167 -13.67 10.54 -3.93
N ALA A 168 -14.42 10.88 -4.97
CA ALA A 168 -15.32 12.02 -4.92
C ALA A 168 -16.52 11.73 -3.98
N GLY A 169 -16.92 12.72 -3.20
CA GLY A 169 -18.05 12.65 -2.27
C GLY A 169 -17.73 13.28 -0.93
N GLU A 170 -18.74 13.81 -0.26
CA GLU A 170 -18.58 14.47 1.04
C GLU A 170 -18.15 13.43 2.10
N ALA A 171 -18.73 12.23 2.09
CA ALA A 171 -18.41 11.16 3.03
C ALA A 171 -16.94 10.70 2.92
N ALA A 172 -16.45 10.40 1.72
CA ALA A 172 -15.06 10.01 1.51
C ALA A 172 -14.08 11.14 1.85
N THR A 173 -14.44 12.41 1.54
CA THR A 173 -13.60 13.56 1.90
C THR A 173 -13.50 13.73 3.42
N ASP A 174 -14.63 13.64 4.11
CA ASP A 174 -14.69 13.80 5.58
C ASP A 174 -13.94 12.63 6.27
N ALA A 175 -14.11 11.40 5.80
CA ALA A 175 -13.41 10.23 6.33
C ALA A 175 -11.89 10.32 6.12
N ALA A 176 -11.44 10.73 4.93
CA ALA A 176 -10.01 10.94 4.67
C ALA A 176 -9.42 12.03 5.57
N ALA A 177 -10.13 13.15 5.75
CA ALA A 177 -9.68 14.25 6.61
C ALA A 177 -9.58 13.82 8.08
N ASP A 178 -10.57 13.08 8.56
CA ASP A 178 -10.60 12.56 9.91
C ASP A 178 -9.48 11.54 10.16
N ALA A 179 -9.22 10.65 9.20
CA ALA A 179 -8.10 9.69 9.28
C ALA A 179 -6.73 10.39 9.23
N ALA A 180 -6.56 11.40 8.38
CA ALA A 180 -5.33 12.19 8.30
C ALA A 180 -5.06 12.96 9.60
N ASP A 181 -6.10 13.61 10.14
CA ASP A 181 -6.03 14.30 11.43
C ASP A 181 -5.71 13.33 12.58
N TYR A 182 -6.35 12.16 12.61
CA TYR A 182 -6.13 11.14 13.63
C TYR A 182 -4.70 10.62 13.61
N VAL A 183 -4.19 10.15 12.46
CA VAL A 183 -2.83 9.63 12.38
C VAL A 183 -1.78 10.70 12.70
N THR A 184 -2.00 11.93 12.22
CA THR A 184 -1.11 13.06 12.50
C THR A 184 -1.05 13.38 14.00
N GLN A 185 -2.18 13.33 14.70
CA GLN A 185 -2.22 13.67 16.13
C GLN A 185 -1.77 12.53 17.05
N THR A 186 -1.92 11.28 16.64
CA THR A 186 -1.72 10.11 17.51
C THR A 186 -0.46 9.31 17.21
N ALA A 187 0.04 9.36 15.97
CA ALA A 187 1.11 8.49 15.51
C ALA A 187 2.30 9.24 14.85
N VAL A 188 2.17 10.54 14.58
CA VAL A 188 3.25 11.34 13.98
C VAL A 188 3.89 12.22 15.04
N ASP A 189 5.16 11.98 15.34
CA ASP A 189 5.92 12.76 16.31
C ASP A 189 6.45 14.08 15.74
N ASP A 190 6.85 14.10 14.45
CA ASP A 190 7.39 15.28 13.78
C ASP A 190 6.33 15.94 12.89
N PRO A 191 5.97 17.22 13.14
CA PRO A 191 4.97 17.92 12.33
C PRO A 191 5.32 18.01 10.83
N GLU A 192 6.57 17.80 10.44
CA GLU A 192 6.96 17.76 9.02
C GLU A 192 6.38 16.54 8.31
N PHE A 193 6.01 15.49 9.04
CA PHE A 193 5.37 14.28 8.52
C PHE A 193 3.85 14.25 8.70
N ALA A 194 3.22 15.40 8.92
CA ALA A 194 1.76 15.48 8.99
C ALA A 194 1.11 14.99 7.70
N PHE A 195 0.01 14.25 7.83
CA PHE A 195 -0.75 13.76 6.68
C PHE A 195 -1.68 14.83 6.14
N GLU A 196 -1.73 14.95 4.82
CA GLU A 196 -2.66 15.79 4.07
C GLU A 196 -3.65 14.93 3.28
N ILE A 197 -4.71 15.53 2.76
CA ILE A 197 -5.66 14.83 1.90
C ILE A 197 -5.65 15.40 0.49
N GLY A 198 -5.94 14.56 -0.50
CA GLY A 198 -6.06 14.97 -1.90
C GLY A 198 -7.17 14.20 -2.62
N PRO A 199 -7.80 14.78 -3.65
CA PRO A 199 -8.78 14.06 -4.45
C PRO A 199 -8.08 13.05 -5.37
N PHE A 200 -8.77 11.98 -5.74
CA PHE A 200 -8.38 11.16 -6.89
C PHE A 200 -8.28 12.01 -8.16
N SER A 201 -7.40 11.64 -9.09
CA SER A 201 -7.34 12.25 -10.41
C SER A 201 -8.72 12.17 -11.10
N GLU A 202 -9.01 13.13 -11.97
CA GLU A 202 -10.23 13.08 -12.79
C GLU A 202 -10.20 11.86 -13.75
N PRO A 203 -11.34 11.29 -14.13
CA PRO A 203 -11.40 10.23 -15.11
C PRO A 203 -10.61 10.57 -16.38
N GLU A 204 -9.90 9.59 -16.96
CA GLU A 204 -9.07 9.75 -18.16
C GLU A 204 -7.89 10.73 -17.99
N THR A 205 -7.53 11.08 -16.75
CA THR A 205 -6.31 11.86 -16.44
C THR A 205 -5.34 11.04 -15.60
N ASP A 206 -4.04 11.30 -15.73
CA ASP A 206 -3.03 10.61 -14.95
C ASP A 206 -3.02 11.09 -13.48
N PRO A 207 -2.77 10.16 -12.54
CA PRO A 207 -2.64 8.72 -12.75
C PRO A 207 -3.98 8.04 -13.04
N SER A 208 -3.99 7.10 -14.00
CA SER A 208 -5.17 6.32 -14.41
C SER A 208 -4.91 4.82 -14.26
N GLY A 209 -5.96 4.02 -14.27
CA GLY A 209 -5.84 2.57 -14.17
C GLY A 209 -5.48 2.05 -12.78
N LEU A 210 -5.80 2.80 -11.71
CA LEU A 210 -5.59 2.40 -10.33
C LEU A 210 -6.77 1.55 -9.82
N LEU A 211 -6.48 0.55 -9.00
CA LEU A 211 -7.52 -0.32 -8.42
C LEU A 211 -8.52 0.47 -7.57
N ALA A 212 -8.04 1.36 -6.67
CA ALA A 212 -8.91 2.16 -5.82
C ALA A 212 -9.84 3.08 -6.63
N HIS A 213 -9.34 3.71 -7.72
CA HIS A 213 -10.15 4.54 -8.61
C HIS A 213 -11.22 3.72 -9.32
N LYS A 214 -10.84 2.56 -9.88
CA LYS A 214 -11.78 1.66 -10.54
C LYS A 214 -12.85 1.18 -9.58
N THR A 215 -12.49 0.75 -8.38
CA THR A 215 -13.45 0.27 -7.38
C THR A 215 -14.43 1.38 -6.99
N ALA A 216 -13.93 2.57 -6.70
CA ALA A 216 -14.79 3.71 -6.35
C ALA A 216 -15.77 4.09 -7.48
N ARG A 217 -15.33 4.03 -8.74
CA ARG A 217 -16.15 4.50 -9.87
C ARG A 217 -17.03 3.43 -10.47
N ASP A 218 -16.57 2.19 -10.54
CA ASP A 218 -17.32 1.09 -11.16
C ASP A 218 -18.28 0.40 -10.16
N LEU A 219 -17.93 0.37 -8.85
CA LEU A 219 -18.74 -0.26 -7.79
C LEU A 219 -19.38 0.77 -6.85
N ASN A 220 -19.05 2.07 -7.00
CA ASN A 220 -19.55 3.15 -6.14
C ASN A 220 -19.14 3.00 -4.66
N ALA A 221 -17.97 2.46 -4.42
CA ALA A 221 -17.35 2.38 -3.10
C ALA A 221 -16.74 3.73 -2.69
N ASP A 222 -16.57 3.96 -1.39
CA ASP A 222 -15.66 4.99 -0.91
C ASP A 222 -14.22 4.47 -1.04
N GLY A 223 -13.42 5.16 -1.85
CA GLY A 223 -12.07 4.74 -2.20
C GLY A 223 -11.02 5.63 -1.57
N PHE A 224 -9.99 4.98 -1.00
CA PHE A 224 -8.84 5.64 -0.39
C PHE A 224 -7.54 5.03 -0.91
N LEU A 225 -6.54 5.89 -1.12
CA LEU A 225 -5.17 5.50 -1.42
C LEU A 225 -4.27 6.22 -0.42
N ALA A 226 -3.65 5.47 0.47
CA ALA A 226 -2.81 5.99 1.52
C ALA A 226 -1.34 5.86 1.10
N GLU A 227 -0.63 6.98 1.09
CA GLU A 227 0.79 7.08 0.74
C GLU A 227 1.59 7.48 1.98
N THR A 228 2.47 6.62 2.47
CA THR A 228 3.47 7.00 3.45
C THR A 228 4.81 7.32 2.77
N LEU A 229 5.72 7.98 3.48
CA LEU A 229 7.10 8.12 2.98
C LEU A 229 7.79 6.76 2.89
N SER A 230 8.56 6.55 1.85
CA SER A 230 9.36 5.34 1.66
C SER A 230 10.75 5.45 2.29
N THR A 231 11.23 6.66 2.57
CA THR A 231 12.57 6.94 3.11
C THR A 231 12.52 7.80 4.37
N ASP A 232 13.64 7.89 5.07
CA ASP A 232 13.86 8.75 6.24
C ASP A 232 12.98 8.45 7.47
N VAL A 233 12.17 7.37 7.42
CA VAL A 233 11.29 6.93 8.51
C VAL A 233 11.40 5.42 8.66
N GLU A 234 11.61 4.96 9.88
CA GLU A 234 11.69 3.54 10.21
C GLU A 234 10.47 2.76 9.69
N LEU A 235 10.71 1.57 9.12
CA LEU A 235 9.66 0.72 8.54
C LEU A 235 8.49 0.49 9.51
N GLU A 236 8.79 0.19 10.76
CA GLU A 236 7.73 -0.06 11.76
C GLU A 236 6.83 1.16 11.99
N THR A 237 7.38 2.36 11.95
CA THR A 237 6.62 3.61 12.06
C THR A 237 5.68 3.79 10.86
N ARG A 238 6.17 3.55 9.63
CA ARG A 238 5.36 3.62 8.41
C ARG A 238 4.23 2.58 8.42
N VAL A 239 4.53 1.36 8.88
CA VAL A 239 3.53 0.30 9.06
C VAL A 239 2.47 0.72 10.10
N GLN A 240 2.88 1.35 11.20
CA GLN A 240 1.95 1.88 12.21
C GLN A 240 1.04 2.98 11.64
N TRP A 241 1.58 3.87 10.80
CA TRP A 241 0.79 4.90 10.14
C TRP A 241 -0.28 4.30 9.24
N HIS A 242 0.07 3.36 8.35
CA HIS A 242 -0.90 2.66 7.53
C HIS A 242 -1.97 1.95 8.35
N THR A 243 -1.56 1.25 9.42
CA THR A 243 -2.48 0.54 10.30
C THR A 243 -3.46 1.51 10.97
N ALA A 244 -2.96 2.65 11.49
CA ALA A 244 -3.79 3.67 12.14
C ALA A 244 -4.75 4.37 11.16
N ILE A 245 -4.32 4.60 9.91
CA ILE A 245 -5.20 5.14 8.86
C ILE A 245 -6.36 4.18 8.59
N VAL A 246 -6.06 2.89 8.36
CA VAL A 246 -7.11 1.90 8.08
C VAL A 246 -8.02 1.69 9.29
N GLU A 247 -7.48 1.62 10.50
CA GLU A 247 -8.25 1.54 11.73
C GLU A 247 -9.27 2.68 11.82
N ARG A 248 -8.82 3.91 11.57
CA ARG A 248 -9.68 5.09 11.64
C ARG A 248 -10.74 5.12 10.54
N LEU A 249 -10.39 4.72 9.32
CA LEU A 249 -11.33 4.64 8.20
C LEU A 249 -12.43 3.59 8.40
N LEU A 250 -12.17 2.55 9.22
CA LEU A 250 -13.11 1.45 9.48
C LEU A 250 -13.74 1.53 10.88
N GLU A 251 -13.37 2.54 11.70
CA GLU A 251 -13.93 2.75 13.03
C GLU A 251 -15.42 3.11 12.95
N GLY A 252 -16.23 2.54 13.84
CA GLY A 252 -17.69 2.74 13.87
C GLY A 252 -18.45 1.93 12.81
N GLU A 253 -17.77 1.26 11.89
CA GLU A 253 -18.37 0.43 10.84
C GLU A 253 -18.02 -1.05 10.98
N LEU A 254 -16.77 -1.44 10.77
CA LEU A 254 -16.29 -2.81 11.00
C LEU A 254 -15.69 -2.99 12.40
N LEU A 255 -15.14 -1.91 12.94
CA LEU A 255 -14.54 -1.86 14.28
C LEU A 255 -15.46 -1.02 15.16
N LEU A 256 -16.24 -1.66 16.03
CA LEU A 256 -17.19 -0.98 16.91
C LEU A 256 -16.53 -0.68 18.26
N ASP A 257 -16.68 0.54 18.76
CA ASP A 257 -16.26 0.89 20.12
C ASP A 257 -16.98 0.02 21.17
N GLU A 258 -16.25 -0.52 22.14
CA GLU A 258 -16.84 -1.26 23.28
C GLU A 258 -17.90 -0.45 24.04
N SER A 259 -17.95 0.87 23.83
CA SER A 259 -18.94 1.76 24.42
C SER A 259 -20.33 1.69 23.76
N ASP A 260 -20.43 1.22 22.51
CA ASP A 260 -21.70 1.19 21.77
C ASP A 260 -22.48 -0.13 21.96
N THR A 261 -21.84 -1.19 22.47
CA THR A 261 -22.51 -2.47 22.73
C THR A 261 -23.36 -2.50 24.01
N GLY A 262 -23.50 -1.39 24.72
CA GLY A 262 -24.11 -1.29 26.04
C GLY A 262 -25.17 -0.23 26.27
N SER A 263 -26.04 0.11 25.30
CA SER A 263 -27.18 1.01 25.62
C SER A 263 -28.50 0.56 25.05
N ALA A 264 -29.07 -0.47 25.67
CA ALA A 264 -30.51 -0.68 25.68
C ALA A 264 -30.93 -1.11 27.11
N SER A 265 -31.22 -0.15 27.98
CA SER A 265 -32.36 -0.06 28.88
C SER A 265 -32.15 0.82 30.11
N ASP A 266 -32.99 1.86 30.14
CA ASP A 266 -33.74 2.43 31.26
C ASP A 266 -33.06 3.03 32.52
N ASP A 267 -33.17 4.36 32.53
CA ASP A 267 -33.81 5.30 33.50
C ASP A 267 -33.08 5.66 34.82
N PRO A 268 -33.21 6.91 35.26
CA PRO A 268 -32.23 7.64 36.02
C PRO A 268 -32.57 7.76 37.51
N THR A 269 -31.60 7.67 38.37
CA THR A 269 -31.67 8.38 39.67
C THR A 269 -30.29 8.77 40.19
N GLY A 270 -30.19 10.05 40.47
CA GLY A 270 -29.01 10.81 40.79
C GLY A 270 -28.30 10.46 42.12
N GLU A 271 -27.15 10.99 42.24
CA GLU A 271 -26.61 11.85 43.31
C GLU A 271 -25.08 11.97 43.18
N GLU A 272 -24.64 13.21 43.01
CA GLU A 272 -23.26 13.71 43.22
C GLU A 272 -23.04 14.03 44.72
N PRO A 273 -21.85 14.49 45.18
CA PRO A 273 -20.44 14.25 44.82
C PRO A 273 -19.57 13.92 46.06
N SER A 274 -18.29 13.55 45.87
CA SER A 274 -17.28 13.85 46.90
C SER A 274 -15.86 13.83 46.37
N GLU A 275 -15.28 15.04 46.44
CA GLU A 275 -13.85 15.37 46.25
C GLU A 275 -12.97 14.67 47.30
N SER A 276 -11.74 14.35 46.94
CA SER A 276 -10.51 14.68 47.70
C SER A 276 -9.24 14.18 47.03
N GLU A 277 -8.40 15.13 46.58
CA GLU A 277 -6.95 15.01 46.54
C GLU A 277 -6.34 15.34 47.92
N PRO A 278 -4.99 15.39 48.13
CA PRO A 278 -3.82 14.87 47.45
C PRO A 278 -2.83 14.13 48.42
N ASP A 279 -1.66 13.69 47.96
CA ASP A 279 -0.33 13.91 48.53
C ASP A 279 0.71 12.82 48.16
N GLU A 280 1.76 13.36 47.53
CA GLU A 280 3.20 13.40 47.84
C GLU A 280 4.10 12.20 47.43
N GLU A 281 5.06 12.56 46.58
CA GLU A 281 6.40 11.96 46.44
C GLU A 281 7.22 12.13 47.79
N PRO A 282 8.42 11.51 47.99
CA PRO A 282 9.56 11.54 47.08
C PRO A 282 10.65 10.42 47.19
N ALA A 283 11.52 10.45 46.18
CA ALA A 283 13.00 10.44 46.20
C ALA A 283 13.85 9.19 46.51
N ASP A 284 14.80 9.03 45.57
CA ASP A 284 16.24 8.66 45.69
C ASP A 284 16.65 7.24 46.06
N ASP A 285 17.50 6.60 45.30
CA ASP A 285 18.93 6.56 45.50
C ASP A 285 19.71 5.71 44.46
N GLU A 286 20.90 6.15 44.25
CA GLU A 286 21.97 5.82 43.34
C GLU A 286 22.59 4.42 43.48
N SER A 287 23.42 4.18 42.46
CA SER A 287 24.73 3.48 42.38
C SER A 287 24.69 2.12 41.74
N GLY A 288 25.31 1.93 40.62
CA GLY A 288 26.77 1.98 40.36
C GLY A 288 27.27 0.56 40.25
N ASP A 289 27.80 0.17 39.21
CA ASP A 289 29.18 -0.25 39.03
C ASP A 289 29.44 -1.19 37.82
N ASP A 290 30.50 -0.90 37.17
CA ASP A 290 31.19 -1.49 36.04
C ASP A 290 31.38 -3.00 36.08
N THR A 291 31.45 -3.60 34.88
CA THR A 291 32.57 -4.37 34.32
C THR A 291 32.15 -4.90 32.94
N ASP A 292 32.73 -4.40 31.90
CA ASP A 292 33.97 -4.81 31.20
C ASP A 292 33.94 -6.19 30.50
N ASP A 293 34.23 -6.10 29.22
CA ASP A 293 34.94 -7.00 28.35
C ASP A 293 34.24 -8.20 27.71
N SER A 294 33.98 -8.14 26.46
CA SER A 294 34.91 -8.68 25.45
C SER A 294 34.31 -8.68 24.06
N ASP A 295 35.06 -8.08 23.19
CA ASP A 295 35.07 -8.15 21.75
C ASP A 295 34.69 -9.51 21.17
N GLY A 296 33.72 -9.47 20.31
CA GLY A 296 33.40 -10.42 19.30
C GLY A 296 32.65 -9.68 18.23
N GLU A 297 33.34 -8.78 17.51
CA GLU A 297 32.86 -8.32 16.22
C GLU A 297 32.76 -9.55 15.30
N GLU A 298 31.60 -10.19 15.27
CA GLU A 298 31.19 -10.88 14.06
C GLU A 298 31.01 -9.75 13.04
N ALA A 299 31.88 -9.71 12.03
CA ALA A 299 31.71 -8.85 10.88
C ALA A 299 30.30 -9.10 10.37
N ALA A 300 29.42 -8.09 10.46
CA ALA A 300 28.12 -8.11 9.84
C ALA A 300 28.35 -8.50 8.37
N SER A 301 27.65 -9.49 7.89
CA SER A 301 27.69 -9.84 6.47
C SER A 301 27.00 -8.71 5.73
N ASN A 302 27.70 -8.09 4.76
CA ASN A 302 27.11 -7.06 3.91
C ASN A 302 25.80 -7.56 3.28
N GLU A 303 24.73 -6.83 3.42
CA GLU A 303 23.48 -7.02 2.69
C GLU A 303 23.57 -6.25 1.37
N SER A 304 22.93 -6.74 0.32
CA SER A 304 22.97 -6.06 -0.97
C SER A 304 22.05 -4.85 -0.97
N PRO A 305 22.41 -3.76 -1.65
CA PRO A 305 21.57 -2.59 -1.79
C PRO A 305 20.29 -2.91 -2.59
N VAL A 306 19.32 -2.03 -2.51
CA VAL A 306 18.04 -2.12 -3.24
C VAL A 306 17.92 -0.93 -4.18
N ALA A 307 17.95 -1.19 -5.48
CA ALA A 307 17.75 -0.18 -6.52
C ALA A 307 16.27 0.15 -6.69
N ARG A 308 15.96 1.44 -6.85
CA ARG A 308 14.59 1.93 -7.07
C ARG A 308 14.59 3.08 -8.06
N ILE A 309 13.70 2.99 -9.07
CA ILE A 309 13.50 4.05 -10.06
C ILE A 309 12.13 4.68 -9.85
N ASP A 310 12.10 5.98 -9.64
CA ASP A 310 10.89 6.78 -9.67
C ASP A 310 10.87 7.70 -10.87
N LEU A 311 9.67 7.94 -11.40
CA LEU A 311 9.44 8.92 -12.46
C LEU A 311 8.92 10.21 -11.82
N LEU A 312 9.60 11.32 -12.05
CA LEU A 312 9.16 12.61 -11.57
C LEU A 312 8.44 13.43 -12.66
N PRO A 313 7.32 14.02 -12.32
CA PRO A 313 6.59 13.88 -11.04
C PRO A 313 5.96 12.51 -10.88
N THR A 314 5.92 11.98 -9.68
CA THR A 314 5.55 10.60 -9.34
C THR A 314 4.14 10.17 -9.80
N TRP A 315 3.23 11.12 -10.03
CA TRP A 315 1.90 10.87 -10.58
C TRP A 315 1.89 10.61 -12.09
N ARG A 316 3.01 10.83 -12.80
CA ARG A 316 3.08 10.57 -14.24
C ARG A 316 3.13 9.08 -14.53
N SER A 317 2.34 8.69 -15.54
CA SER A 317 2.39 7.35 -16.09
C SER A 317 3.59 7.18 -17.01
N GLU A 318 4.34 6.11 -16.83
CA GLU A 318 5.44 5.69 -17.69
C GLU A 318 4.99 5.42 -19.14
N SER A 319 3.69 5.19 -19.35
CA SER A 319 3.09 4.81 -20.64
C SER A 319 2.33 5.93 -21.35
N ALA A 320 2.34 7.16 -20.84
CA ALA A 320 1.57 8.28 -21.38
C ALA A 320 2.44 9.46 -21.85
N LEU A 321 3.69 9.20 -22.21
CA LEU A 321 4.62 10.24 -22.62
C LEU A 321 4.43 10.62 -24.09
N GLU A 322 4.61 11.90 -24.41
CA GLU A 322 4.62 12.38 -25.81
C GLU A 322 6.04 12.36 -26.41
N PRO A 323 6.20 12.02 -27.69
CA PRO A 323 7.50 12.11 -28.34
C PRO A 323 8.11 13.52 -28.24
N GLY A 324 9.32 13.61 -27.71
CA GLY A 324 10.02 14.87 -27.44
C GLY A 324 9.84 15.39 -26.02
N GLU A 325 9.10 14.69 -25.19
CA GLU A 325 8.95 15.01 -23.79
C GLU A 325 10.18 14.63 -23.00
N THR A 326 10.51 15.44 -21.98
CA THR A 326 11.59 15.17 -21.03
C THR A 326 10.99 14.86 -19.68
N VAL A 327 11.43 13.76 -19.10
CA VAL A 327 11.06 13.30 -17.74
C VAL A 327 12.30 13.19 -16.89
N THR A 328 12.15 13.32 -15.60
CA THR A 328 13.21 13.07 -14.64
C THR A 328 13.01 11.70 -14.03
N LEU A 329 14.03 10.88 -14.02
CA LEU A 329 14.11 9.64 -13.27
C LEU A 329 14.89 9.91 -12.00
N ASP A 330 14.41 9.38 -10.91
CA ASP A 330 14.95 9.58 -9.57
C ASP A 330 15.25 8.22 -8.92
N ALA A 331 16.46 8.10 -8.40
CA ALA A 331 16.93 6.92 -7.67
C ALA A 331 17.08 7.18 -6.17
N SER A 332 16.63 8.31 -5.65
CA SER A 332 16.79 8.69 -4.25
C SER A 332 16.10 7.73 -3.26
N ASN A 333 15.20 6.89 -3.77
CA ASN A 333 14.55 5.83 -3.01
C ASN A 333 15.31 4.49 -3.01
N SER A 334 16.46 4.44 -3.67
CA SER A 334 17.35 3.30 -3.53
C SER A 334 18.01 3.35 -2.15
N ASP A 335 18.16 2.19 -1.51
CA ASP A 335 18.64 2.07 -0.14
C ASP A 335 19.66 0.95 -0.01
N ASP A 336 20.49 1.06 1.00
CA ASP A 336 21.40 0.02 1.43
C ASP A 336 21.12 -0.31 2.91
N PRO A 337 20.65 -1.54 3.22
CA PRO A 337 20.18 -1.90 4.56
C PRO A 337 21.21 -1.79 5.68
N ASP A 338 22.51 -1.86 5.37
CA ASP A 338 23.59 -1.90 6.36
C ASP A 338 24.80 -1.02 6.02
N GLY A 339 24.72 -0.21 4.92
CA GLY A 339 25.79 0.64 4.44
C GLY A 339 25.31 1.96 3.80
N GLU A 340 26.09 2.47 2.86
CA GLU A 340 25.79 3.67 2.09
C GLU A 340 25.87 3.39 0.59
N LEU A 341 24.93 3.92 -0.20
CA LEU A 341 25.02 3.89 -1.65
C LEU A 341 26.10 4.87 -2.13
N VAL A 342 27.08 4.37 -2.82
CA VAL A 342 28.21 5.18 -3.33
C VAL A 342 28.10 5.53 -4.79
N ARG A 343 27.18 4.88 -5.56
CA ARG A 343 27.05 5.13 -6.98
C ARG A 343 25.68 4.75 -7.53
N TYR A 344 25.19 5.62 -8.41
CA TYR A 344 23.99 5.43 -9.24
C TYR A 344 24.41 5.47 -10.70
N GLU A 345 24.05 4.44 -11.45
CA GLU A 345 24.43 4.29 -12.87
C GLU A 345 23.20 3.91 -13.69
N TRP A 346 22.94 4.65 -14.78
CA TRP A 346 21.77 4.48 -15.60
C TRP A 346 22.10 3.97 -17.00
N CYS A 347 21.28 3.08 -17.50
CA CYS A 347 21.22 2.64 -18.89
C CYS A 347 19.90 3.08 -19.49
N ILE A 348 19.93 3.95 -20.49
CA ILE A 348 18.73 4.49 -21.14
C ILE A 348 18.69 3.96 -22.58
N GLY A 349 17.71 3.12 -22.90
CA GLY A 349 17.56 2.45 -24.19
C GLY A 349 18.17 1.05 -24.25
N ASP A 350 18.12 0.43 -25.43
CA ASP A 350 18.42 -1.00 -25.66
C ASP A 350 19.91 -1.38 -25.66
N HIS A 351 20.84 -0.44 -25.44
CA HIS A 351 22.29 -0.70 -25.66
C HIS A 351 22.99 -1.43 -24.50
N GLY A 352 22.35 -1.60 -23.33
CA GLY A 352 22.86 -2.37 -22.21
C GLY A 352 24.09 -1.80 -21.50
N SER A 353 24.50 -0.56 -21.83
CA SER A 353 25.61 0.15 -21.17
C SER A 353 25.08 1.17 -20.17
N PHE A 354 25.68 1.21 -18.98
CA PHE A 354 25.39 2.22 -17.97
C PHE A 354 26.27 3.44 -18.23
N ASP A 355 25.77 4.42 -18.97
CA ASP A 355 26.54 5.56 -19.49
C ASP A 355 26.25 6.86 -18.74
N GLU A 356 25.12 6.96 -18.06
CA GLU A 356 24.73 8.11 -17.26
C GLU A 356 24.93 7.79 -15.78
N THR A 357 25.21 8.82 -14.97
CA THR A 357 25.46 8.67 -13.53
C THR A 357 24.82 9.82 -12.76
N GLY A 358 24.40 9.55 -11.53
CA GLY A 358 23.78 10.51 -10.63
C GLY A 358 22.52 9.93 -10.01
N GLU A 359 22.13 10.47 -8.88
CA GLU A 359 20.93 10.09 -8.17
C GLU A 359 19.66 10.39 -9.00
N THR A 360 19.70 11.42 -9.81
CA THR A 360 18.64 11.77 -10.77
C THR A 360 19.19 11.92 -12.19
N VAL A 361 18.36 11.60 -13.20
CA VAL A 361 18.71 11.77 -14.62
C VAL A 361 17.50 12.26 -15.41
N GLU A 362 17.76 13.21 -16.36
CA GLU A 362 16.72 13.68 -17.29
C GLU A 362 16.74 12.84 -18.57
N VAL A 363 15.60 12.28 -18.95
CA VAL A 363 15.45 11.47 -20.16
C VAL A 363 14.47 12.14 -21.12
N THR A 364 14.87 12.35 -22.35
CA THR A 364 13.97 12.84 -23.41
C THR A 364 13.56 11.66 -24.29
N VAL A 365 12.27 11.28 -24.26
CA VAL A 365 11.73 10.25 -25.16
C VAL A 365 11.59 10.81 -26.57
N SER A 366 12.37 10.30 -27.51
CA SER A 366 12.59 10.95 -28.81
C SER A 366 11.76 10.38 -29.97
N ALA A 367 11.09 9.24 -29.79
CA ALA A 367 10.32 8.55 -30.83
C ALA A 367 9.16 7.78 -30.20
N ASP A 368 8.20 7.37 -31.04
CA ASP A 368 7.13 6.45 -30.63
C ASP A 368 7.72 5.08 -30.27
N GLY A 369 7.21 4.47 -29.23
CA GLY A 369 7.58 3.13 -28.77
C GLY A 369 8.11 3.08 -27.35
N ASP A 370 8.71 1.96 -27.03
CA ASP A 370 9.23 1.65 -25.70
C ASP A 370 10.68 2.08 -25.55
N HIS A 371 10.98 2.73 -24.44
CA HIS A 371 12.31 3.20 -24.06
C HIS A 371 12.69 2.54 -22.73
N PRO A 372 13.35 1.37 -22.77
CA PRO A 372 13.76 0.69 -21.53
C PRO A 372 14.81 1.50 -20.79
N VAL A 373 14.68 1.53 -19.48
CA VAL A 373 15.61 2.16 -18.56
C VAL A 373 16.02 1.13 -17.50
N ALA A 374 17.29 1.14 -17.14
CA ALA A 374 17.79 0.39 -15.98
C ALA A 374 18.65 1.30 -15.11
N LEU A 375 18.42 1.22 -13.82
CA LEU A 375 19.26 1.78 -12.77
C LEU A 375 20.09 0.67 -12.15
N ARG A 376 21.38 0.90 -11.95
CA ARG A 376 22.22 0.09 -11.08
C ARG A 376 22.73 0.96 -9.95
N VAL A 377 22.52 0.51 -8.71
CA VAL A 377 23.12 1.09 -7.52
C VAL A 377 24.31 0.24 -7.05
N VAL A 378 25.25 0.88 -6.38
CA VAL A 378 26.44 0.22 -5.81
C VAL A 378 26.62 0.74 -4.39
N ASP A 379 26.76 -0.17 -3.42
CA ASP A 379 27.06 0.14 -2.03
C ASP A 379 28.56 0.39 -1.78
N ASP A 380 28.93 0.74 -0.56
CA ASP A 380 30.30 1.02 -0.16
C ASP A 380 31.16 -0.26 -0.02
N ASP A 381 30.55 -1.44 0.07
CA ASP A 381 31.21 -2.75 0.02
C ASP A 381 31.32 -3.33 -1.41
N GLY A 382 30.72 -2.69 -2.40
CA GLY A 382 30.79 -3.02 -3.82
C GLY A 382 29.74 -4.01 -4.30
N SER A 383 28.73 -4.33 -3.50
CA SER A 383 27.55 -5.06 -3.94
C SER A 383 26.66 -4.18 -4.82
N THR A 384 25.80 -4.78 -5.60
CA THR A 384 25.00 -4.03 -6.57
C THR A 384 23.61 -4.62 -6.69
N ASP A 385 22.64 -3.76 -6.97
CA ASP A 385 21.30 -4.15 -7.42
C ASP A 385 20.88 -3.35 -8.64
N ILE A 386 19.86 -3.86 -9.37
CA ILE A 386 19.40 -3.27 -10.64
C ILE A 386 17.87 -3.25 -10.68
N ASP A 387 17.31 -2.06 -10.77
CA ASP A 387 15.89 -1.86 -11.10
C ASP A 387 15.70 -1.48 -12.57
N ARG A 388 14.49 -1.72 -13.13
CA ARG A 388 14.16 -1.46 -14.55
C ARG A 388 12.74 -0.95 -14.68
N LEU A 389 12.57 0.03 -15.58
CA LEU A 389 11.27 0.48 -16.04
C LEU A 389 11.28 0.68 -17.57
N THR A 390 10.11 0.82 -18.16
CA THR A 390 9.97 1.13 -19.58
C THR A 390 9.12 2.39 -19.74
N LEU A 391 9.73 3.44 -20.32
CA LEU A 391 8.98 4.63 -20.70
C LEU A 391 8.34 4.39 -22.06
N SER A 392 7.01 4.46 -22.15
CA SER A 392 6.27 4.22 -23.39
C SER A 392 5.65 5.51 -23.90
N THR A 393 5.79 5.76 -25.20
CA THR A 393 5.14 6.87 -25.87
C THR A 393 3.98 6.37 -26.70
N ASN A 394 2.84 7.04 -26.59
CA ASN A 394 1.65 6.77 -27.38
C ASN A 394 1.50 7.80 -28.51
N CYS A 395 1.14 7.30 -29.74
CA CYS A 395 0.75 8.13 -30.88
C CYS A 395 -0.72 8.56 -30.78
#